data_c37225a5805455e84a1353914a7823f9
#
_entry.id   c37225a5805455e84a1353914a7823f9
#
_cell.length_a   1.000
_cell.length_b   1.000
_cell.length_c   1.000
_cell.angle_alpha   90.00
_cell.angle_beta   90.00
_cell.angle_gamma   90.00
#
_symmetry.space_group_name_H-M   'P 1'
#
loop_
_entity.id
_entity.type
_entity.pdbx_description
1 polymer ?
#
loop_
_entity_poly.entity_id
_entity_poly.type
_entity_poly.pdbx_seq_one_letter_code
_entity_poly.pdbx_strand_id
1 'polypeptide(L)'
;YGLYESIDFTPGRAKNGYTPVKTYMAHHQGLILLSIDNLLNNGVIKKRFKQNPEIEAVDILLQEKMPENMITTKEEKEKIEKIKYVDYEDYTQRKYSKINENLNVSNVIANDNYTIVLDQYGNGYSKYGDLQVNRYKETDEAEQGIKFYIKNIRNKNIWTNTYSKNLRIPDKYDIIFSPEANKIVRNDENIRTVTKIIVDTDDPVEIRRLELKNNGVSEEVLEITALLEPVLSNAMQDFAHKA
;
A
#
# COMPACT_ATOMS: atom_id res chain seq x y z
N TYR A 1 21.11 -15.63 24.43
CA TYR A 1 20.04 -14.81 23.81
C TYR A 1 20.56 -13.48 23.27
N GLY A 2 21.80 -13.03 23.55
CA GLY A 2 22.39 -11.80 23.07
C GLY A 2 22.48 -10.70 24.14
N LEU A 3 22.61 -9.44 23.69
CA LEU A 3 22.71 -8.27 24.55
C LEU A 3 21.32 -7.74 24.90
N TYR A 4 21.18 -7.16 26.10
CA TYR A 4 19.96 -6.44 26.46
C TYR A 4 19.71 -5.27 25.53
N GLU A 5 18.44 -4.91 25.36
CA GLU A 5 18.02 -3.92 24.39
C GLU A 5 18.62 -2.53 24.63
N SER A 6 18.51 -2.05 25.87
CA SER A 6 18.87 -0.68 26.20
C SER A 6 19.07 -0.48 27.70
N ILE A 7 19.47 0.73 28.04
CA ILE A 7 19.54 1.24 29.41
C ILE A 7 18.56 2.41 29.53
N ASP A 8 17.62 2.31 30.46
CA ASP A 8 16.63 3.35 30.74
C ASP A 8 17.14 4.29 31.83
N PHE A 9 17.25 5.57 31.51
CA PHE A 9 17.64 6.65 32.43
C PHE A 9 16.45 7.50 32.88
N THR A 10 15.21 7.09 32.59
CA THR A 10 14.01 7.85 32.90
C THR A 10 13.89 8.08 34.43
N PRO A 11 13.77 9.33 34.89
CA PRO A 11 13.57 9.61 36.31
C PRO A 11 12.31 8.91 36.84
N GLY A 12 12.45 8.23 37.99
CA GLY A 12 11.36 7.46 38.62
C GLY A 12 11.32 5.97 38.22
N ARG A 13 11.97 5.56 37.13
CA ARG A 13 12.17 4.15 36.78
C ARG A 13 13.56 3.63 37.12
N ALA A 14 14.54 4.51 37.15
CA ALA A 14 15.93 4.17 37.42
C ALA A 14 16.20 4.11 38.95
N LYS A 15 16.57 2.93 39.44
CA LYS A 15 16.87 2.76 40.90
C LYS A 15 18.23 3.33 41.34
N ASN A 16 19.22 3.42 40.47
CA ASN A 16 20.56 3.96 40.73
C ASN A 16 21.03 4.82 39.54
N GLY A 17 20.16 5.68 39.02
CA GLY A 17 20.44 6.50 37.86
C GLY A 17 20.24 5.79 36.51
N TYR A 18 20.10 4.46 36.52
CA TYR A 18 19.78 3.69 35.29
C TYR A 18 19.12 2.34 35.62
N THR A 19 18.38 1.78 34.66
CA THR A 19 17.80 0.45 34.74
C THR A 19 18.02 -0.28 33.43
N PRO A 20 18.66 -1.47 33.38
CA PRO A 20 18.77 -2.26 32.15
C PRO A 20 17.40 -2.79 31.72
N VAL A 21 17.04 -2.56 30.45
CA VAL A 21 15.83 -3.13 29.83
C VAL A 21 16.13 -4.55 29.41
N LYS A 22 15.70 -5.52 30.21
CA LYS A 22 16.02 -6.95 30.03
C LYS A 22 15.15 -7.63 28.98
N THR A 23 15.09 -7.03 27.80
CA THR A 23 14.43 -7.59 26.62
C THR A 23 15.46 -7.88 25.54
N TYR A 24 15.08 -8.73 24.58
CA TYR A 24 15.91 -9.09 23.42
C TYR A 24 15.11 -8.87 22.16
N MET A 25 15.58 -7.96 21.31
CA MET A 25 14.96 -7.69 20.02
C MET A 25 15.83 -8.25 18.91
N ALA A 26 15.24 -9.09 18.05
CA ALA A 26 15.96 -9.78 16.98
C ALA A 26 16.65 -8.79 16.02
N HIS A 27 15.99 -7.69 15.69
CA HIS A 27 16.57 -6.67 14.81
C HIS A 27 17.77 -5.95 15.45
N HIS A 28 17.77 -5.67 16.76
CA HIS A 28 18.92 -5.09 17.43
C HIS A 28 20.10 -6.07 17.43
N GLN A 29 19.87 -7.36 17.69
CA GLN A 29 20.91 -8.36 17.60
C GLN A 29 21.45 -8.48 16.18
N GLY A 30 20.57 -8.43 15.17
CA GLY A 30 20.95 -8.43 13.75
C GLY A 30 21.81 -7.21 13.39
N LEU A 31 21.45 -6.01 13.83
CA LEU A 31 22.23 -4.79 13.60
C LEU A 31 23.61 -4.85 14.26
N ILE A 32 23.71 -5.41 15.49
CA ILE A 32 24.99 -5.63 16.17
C ILE A 32 25.88 -6.58 15.35
N LEU A 33 25.34 -7.71 14.91
CA LEU A 33 26.08 -8.67 14.10
C LEU A 33 26.55 -8.08 12.77
N LEU A 34 25.67 -7.33 12.08
CA LEU A 34 26.02 -6.62 10.85
C LEU A 34 27.12 -5.58 11.07
N SER A 35 27.10 -4.88 12.21
CA SER A 35 28.12 -3.90 12.54
C SER A 35 29.48 -4.55 12.80
N ILE A 36 29.49 -5.69 13.50
CA ILE A 36 30.69 -6.49 13.74
C ILE A 36 31.22 -7.07 12.42
N ASP A 37 30.37 -7.63 11.59
CA ASP A 37 30.75 -8.17 10.30
C ASP A 37 31.35 -7.09 9.39
N ASN A 38 30.73 -5.92 9.33
CA ASN A 38 31.25 -4.79 8.57
C ASN A 38 32.65 -4.34 9.03
N LEU A 39 32.93 -4.42 10.34
CA LEU A 39 34.23 -4.10 10.90
C LEU A 39 35.28 -5.16 10.55
N LEU A 40 34.95 -6.45 10.74
CA LEU A 40 35.88 -7.55 10.54
C LEU A 40 36.14 -7.85 9.06
N ASN A 41 35.14 -7.70 8.21
CA ASN A 41 35.18 -8.06 6.79
C ASN A 41 35.21 -6.84 5.84
N ASN A 42 35.69 -5.69 6.32
CA ASN A 42 35.85 -4.47 5.51
C ASN A 42 34.58 -4.05 4.75
N GLY A 43 33.43 -4.19 5.39
CA GLY A 43 32.16 -3.72 4.87
C GLY A 43 31.60 -4.51 3.67
N VAL A 44 31.86 -5.81 3.60
CA VAL A 44 31.40 -6.67 2.48
C VAL A 44 29.89 -6.61 2.31
N ILE A 45 29.12 -6.64 3.40
CA ILE A 45 27.66 -6.59 3.33
C ILE A 45 27.19 -5.21 2.84
N LYS A 46 27.78 -4.11 3.32
CA LYS A 46 27.53 -2.76 2.79
C LYS A 46 27.79 -2.67 1.29
N LYS A 47 28.92 -3.23 0.82
CA LYS A 47 29.27 -3.22 -0.61
C LYS A 47 28.24 -4.00 -1.43
N ARG A 48 27.80 -5.17 -0.95
CA ARG A 48 26.77 -5.97 -1.62
C ARG A 48 25.44 -5.24 -1.68
N PHE A 49 25.03 -4.60 -0.58
CA PHE A 49 23.79 -3.81 -0.51
C PHE A 49 23.80 -2.65 -1.50
N LYS A 50 24.94 -1.94 -1.63
CA LYS A 50 25.12 -0.84 -2.59
C LYS A 50 25.17 -1.26 -4.07
N GLN A 51 25.28 -2.55 -4.36
CA GLN A 51 25.22 -3.07 -5.74
C GLN A 51 23.78 -3.12 -6.30
N ASN A 52 22.77 -2.93 -5.45
CA ASN A 52 21.39 -2.76 -5.92
C ASN A 52 21.25 -1.38 -6.58
N PRO A 53 20.79 -1.30 -7.86
CA PRO A 53 20.66 -0.04 -8.59
C PRO A 53 19.76 0.99 -7.90
N GLU A 54 18.73 0.55 -7.18
CA GLU A 54 17.83 1.44 -6.42
C GLU A 54 18.55 2.09 -5.23
N ILE A 55 19.41 1.33 -4.57
CA ILE A 55 20.21 1.82 -3.45
C ILE A 55 21.35 2.73 -3.94
N GLU A 56 21.97 2.39 -5.06
CA GLU A 56 23.00 3.23 -5.69
C GLU A 56 22.44 4.60 -6.05
N ALA A 57 21.21 4.67 -6.57
CA ALA A 57 20.56 5.92 -6.92
C ALA A 57 20.33 6.85 -5.71
N VAL A 58 20.11 6.31 -4.51
CA VAL A 58 19.88 7.09 -3.28
C VAL A 58 21.14 7.21 -2.40
N ASP A 59 22.25 6.58 -2.76
CA ASP A 59 23.49 6.60 -1.95
C ASP A 59 24.04 8.01 -1.75
N ILE A 60 23.80 8.90 -2.71
CA ILE A 60 24.19 10.30 -2.61
C ILE A 60 23.53 11.03 -1.43
N LEU A 61 22.29 10.66 -1.08
CA LEU A 61 21.57 11.23 0.06
C LEU A 61 22.19 10.82 1.40
N LEU A 62 22.82 9.65 1.46
CA LEU A 62 23.53 9.17 2.66
C LEU A 62 24.88 9.86 2.87
N GLN A 63 25.39 10.59 1.87
CA GLN A 63 26.65 11.33 1.93
C GLN A 63 26.45 12.81 2.27
N GLU A 64 25.20 13.25 2.37
CA GLU A 64 24.86 14.62 2.73
C GLU A 64 25.35 14.93 4.15
N LYS A 65 26.27 15.88 4.26
CA LYS A 65 26.74 16.38 5.54
C LYS A 65 26.10 17.73 5.80
N MET A 66 25.50 17.88 6.97
CA MET A 66 25.08 19.22 7.41
C MET A 66 26.32 20.11 7.54
N PRO A 67 26.37 21.25 6.85
CA PRO A 67 27.46 22.19 7.02
C PRO A 67 27.43 22.73 8.46
N GLU A 68 28.57 22.68 9.14
CA GLU A 68 28.74 23.16 10.53
C GLU A 68 28.50 24.67 10.68
N ASN A 69 28.55 25.41 9.56
CA ASN A 69 28.30 26.86 9.54
C ASN A 69 27.27 27.18 8.45
N MET A 70 26.01 27.32 8.87
CA MET A 70 25.00 27.92 7.98
C MET A 70 25.24 29.42 7.88
N ILE A 71 25.89 29.85 6.82
CA ILE A 71 25.85 31.26 6.41
C ILE A 71 24.45 31.47 5.82
N THR A 72 23.56 32.11 6.58
CA THR A 72 22.29 32.58 6.06
C THR A 72 22.54 33.73 5.09
N THR A 73 22.77 33.40 3.83
CA THR A 73 22.66 34.40 2.76
C THR A 73 21.20 34.78 2.63
N LYS A 74 20.92 36.11 2.60
CA LYS A 74 19.57 36.60 2.29
C LYS A 74 19.13 35.99 0.98
N GLU A 75 17.93 35.37 0.97
CA GLU A 75 17.29 34.86 -0.24
C GLU A 75 17.30 35.96 -1.33
N GLU A 76 18.15 35.81 -2.32
CA GLU A 76 17.88 36.46 -3.60
C GLU A 76 16.68 35.74 -4.19
N LYS A 77 15.60 36.46 -4.38
CA LYS A 77 14.41 35.95 -5.09
C LYS A 77 14.87 35.59 -6.50
N GLU A 78 15.21 34.32 -6.71
CA GLU A 78 15.37 33.78 -8.05
C GLU A 78 14.09 34.05 -8.83
N LYS A 79 14.22 34.73 -9.96
CA LYS A 79 13.14 34.81 -10.93
C LYS A 79 12.88 33.39 -11.40
N ILE A 80 11.81 32.79 -10.90
CA ILE A 80 11.31 31.51 -11.39
C ILE A 80 11.00 31.74 -12.88
N GLU A 81 11.91 31.35 -13.75
CA GLU A 81 11.58 31.16 -15.16
C GLU A 81 10.44 30.17 -15.21
N LYS A 82 9.34 30.54 -15.88
CA LYS A 82 8.18 29.69 -16.04
C LYS A 82 8.65 28.34 -16.54
N ILE A 83 8.66 27.35 -15.65
CA ILE A 83 8.86 25.96 -16.01
C ILE A 83 7.79 25.66 -17.06
N LYS A 84 8.19 25.38 -18.28
CA LYS A 84 7.29 24.80 -19.27
C LYS A 84 6.77 23.51 -18.67
N TYR A 85 5.50 23.49 -18.29
CA TYR A 85 4.83 22.27 -17.96
C TYR A 85 4.94 21.36 -19.18
N VAL A 86 5.77 20.35 -19.08
CA VAL A 86 5.73 19.23 -20.03
C VAL A 86 4.38 18.57 -19.80
N ASP A 87 3.61 18.45 -20.86
CA ASP A 87 2.30 17.84 -20.84
C ASP A 87 2.49 16.35 -20.48
N TYR A 88 2.21 16.00 -19.23
CA TYR A 88 2.37 14.64 -18.69
C TYR A 88 1.16 13.74 -19.00
N GLU A 89 0.35 14.07 -20.01
CA GLU A 89 -0.88 13.34 -20.29
C GLU A 89 -0.69 11.83 -20.59
N ASP A 90 0.48 11.40 -21.03
CA ASP A 90 0.70 9.99 -21.44
C ASP A 90 1.23 9.06 -20.32
N TYR A 91 1.66 9.58 -19.17
CA TYR A 91 2.27 8.76 -18.11
C TYR A 91 1.38 8.48 -16.90
N THR A 92 0.12 8.93 -16.93
CA THR A 92 -0.74 8.91 -15.74
C THR A 92 -1.48 7.59 -15.52
N GLN A 93 -1.54 6.70 -16.52
CA GLN A 93 -2.26 5.43 -16.38
C GLN A 93 -1.31 4.23 -16.45
N ARG A 94 -1.34 3.41 -15.40
CA ARG A 94 -0.62 2.14 -15.32
C ARG A 94 -1.62 0.98 -15.47
N LYS A 95 -1.53 0.21 -16.55
CA LYS A 95 -2.40 -0.92 -16.81
C LYS A 95 -1.67 -2.24 -16.57
N TYR A 96 -2.31 -3.11 -15.80
CA TYR A 96 -1.83 -4.47 -15.53
C TYR A 96 -2.89 -5.47 -15.97
N SER A 97 -2.55 -6.30 -16.95
CA SER A 97 -3.43 -7.35 -17.52
C SER A 97 -3.11 -8.75 -17.01
N LYS A 98 -2.08 -8.87 -16.18
CA LYS A 98 -1.68 -10.10 -15.50
C LYS A 98 -1.26 -9.77 -14.08
N ILE A 99 -1.68 -10.60 -13.15
CA ILE A 99 -1.20 -10.54 -11.77
C ILE A 99 0.27 -10.97 -11.75
N ASN A 100 1.12 -10.14 -11.18
CA ASN A 100 2.52 -10.47 -10.94
C ASN A 100 2.69 -10.80 -9.46
N GLU A 101 2.84 -12.08 -9.13
CA GLU A 101 2.96 -12.56 -7.75
C GLU A 101 4.28 -12.13 -7.09
N ASN A 102 5.30 -11.80 -7.89
CA ASN A 102 6.61 -11.38 -7.40
C ASN A 102 6.71 -9.86 -7.17
N LEU A 103 5.69 -9.09 -7.54
CA LEU A 103 5.70 -7.65 -7.44
C LEU A 103 4.38 -7.15 -6.85
N ASN A 104 4.45 -6.57 -5.66
CA ASN A 104 3.31 -5.88 -5.05
C ASN A 104 3.09 -4.52 -5.73
N VAL A 105 2.13 -4.50 -6.65
CA VAL A 105 1.71 -3.27 -7.31
C VAL A 105 0.49 -2.71 -6.62
N SER A 106 0.55 -1.45 -6.25
CA SER A 106 -0.57 -0.73 -5.62
C SER A 106 -0.74 0.68 -6.16
N ASN A 107 -1.87 1.28 -5.87
CA ASN A 107 -2.16 2.68 -6.13
C ASN A 107 -2.83 3.32 -4.93
N VAL A 108 -2.53 4.60 -4.73
CA VAL A 108 -3.12 5.44 -3.69
C VAL A 108 -3.90 6.55 -4.38
N ILE A 109 -5.17 6.71 -4.00
CA ILE A 109 -5.99 7.85 -4.37
C ILE A 109 -6.40 8.54 -3.08
N ALA A 110 -6.21 9.84 -2.99
CA ALA A 110 -6.50 10.59 -1.79
C ALA A 110 -6.96 12.02 -2.11
N ASN A 111 -7.75 12.57 -1.20
CA ASN A 111 -7.89 14.00 -1.00
C ASN A 111 -7.26 14.38 0.36
N ASP A 112 -7.50 15.59 0.86
CA ASP A 112 -6.90 16.09 2.11
C ASP A 112 -7.18 15.19 3.33
N ASN A 113 -8.33 14.51 3.37
CA ASN A 113 -8.79 13.78 4.55
C ASN A 113 -9.07 12.30 4.31
N TYR A 114 -9.28 11.88 3.06
CA TYR A 114 -9.68 10.51 2.73
C TYR A 114 -8.67 9.84 1.79
N THR A 115 -8.28 8.63 2.10
CA THR A 115 -7.28 7.87 1.32
C THR A 115 -7.78 6.47 1.04
N ILE A 116 -7.62 6.01 -0.20
CA ILE A 116 -7.81 4.62 -0.63
C ILE A 116 -6.47 4.07 -1.08
N VAL A 117 -6.12 2.89 -0.58
CA VAL A 117 -5.00 2.08 -1.08
C VAL A 117 -5.57 0.82 -1.71
N LEU A 118 -5.19 0.53 -2.95
CA LEU A 118 -5.67 -0.64 -3.68
C LEU A 118 -4.50 -1.36 -4.35
N ASP A 119 -4.42 -2.69 -4.18
CA ASP A 119 -3.42 -3.54 -4.83
C ASP A 119 -3.88 -4.05 -6.21
N GLN A 120 -3.00 -4.79 -6.90
CA GLN A 120 -3.30 -5.36 -8.22
C GLN A 120 -4.40 -6.43 -8.21
N TYR A 121 -4.73 -7.00 -7.06
CA TYR A 121 -5.84 -7.96 -6.90
C TYR A 121 -7.18 -7.25 -6.72
N GLY A 122 -7.16 -5.95 -6.44
CA GLY A 122 -8.33 -5.17 -6.06
C GLY A 122 -8.65 -5.26 -4.56
N ASN A 123 -7.72 -5.75 -3.75
CA ASN A 123 -7.77 -5.69 -2.29
C ASN A 123 -7.25 -4.35 -1.81
N GLY A 124 -7.65 -3.96 -0.61
CA GLY A 124 -7.14 -2.72 -0.06
C GLY A 124 -7.96 -2.18 1.09
N TYR A 125 -7.64 -0.98 1.50
CA TYR A 125 -8.32 -0.30 2.59
C TYR A 125 -8.54 1.18 2.28
N SER A 126 -9.49 1.73 3.02
CA SER A 126 -9.79 3.17 3.01
C SER A 126 -9.58 3.74 4.40
N LYS A 127 -9.11 4.98 4.48
CA LYS A 127 -8.86 5.72 5.72
C LYS A 127 -9.47 7.11 5.64
N TYR A 128 -9.98 7.57 6.77
CA TYR A 128 -10.35 8.96 7.02
C TYR A 128 -9.44 9.52 8.13
N GLY A 129 -8.47 10.34 7.76
CA GLY A 129 -7.39 10.72 8.67
C GLY A 129 -6.66 9.49 9.21
N ASP A 130 -6.65 9.32 10.53
CA ASP A 130 -6.04 8.16 11.20
C ASP A 130 -7.02 6.98 11.38
N LEU A 131 -8.31 7.16 11.06
CA LEU A 131 -9.32 6.13 11.22
C LEU A 131 -9.39 5.24 9.98
N GLN A 132 -9.26 3.94 10.17
CA GLN A 132 -9.48 2.94 9.15
C GLN A 132 -10.98 2.73 8.92
N VAL A 133 -11.44 2.86 7.68
CA VAL A 133 -12.87 2.72 7.32
C VAL A 133 -13.26 1.27 7.19
N ASN A 134 -12.44 0.48 6.51
CA ASN A 134 -12.64 -0.96 6.35
C ASN A 134 -11.43 -1.75 6.81
N ARG A 135 -11.68 -2.99 7.25
CA ARG A 135 -10.63 -3.90 7.72
C ARG A 135 -9.69 -4.28 6.60
N TYR A 136 -8.40 -4.23 6.91
CA TYR A 136 -7.32 -4.74 6.07
C TYR A 136 -6.33 -5.52 6.94
N LYS A 137 -6.03 -6.74 6.53
CA LYS A 137 -4.99 -7.58 7.15
C LYS A 137 -4.03 -8.00 6.04
N GLU A 138 -2.77 -7.76 6.24
CA GLU A 138 -1.72 -8.20 5.33
C GLU A 138 -1.50 -9.70 5.53
N THR A 139 -2.37 -10.53 4.95
CA THR A 139 -2.24 -11.97 4.92
C THR A 139 -2.53 -12.48 3.52
N ASP A 140 -1.74 -13.43 3.04
CA ASP A 140 -1.88 -14.01 1.69
C ASP A 140 -3.22 -14.72 1.44
N GLU A 141 -3.96 -15.03 2.51
CA GLU A 141 -5.18 -15.84 2.45
C GLU A 141 -6.47 -15.03 2.53
N ALA A 142 -6.44 -13.81 3.02
CA ALA A 142 -7.66 -13.04 3.26
C ALA A 142 -7.98 -12.12 2.09
N GLU A 143 -9.09 -12.41 1.42
CA GLU A 143 -9.70 -11.49 0.48
C GLU A 143 -10.26 -10.29 1.25
N GLN A 144 -9.62 -9.13 1.13
CA GLN A 144 -9.89 -7.98 1.96
C GLN A 144 -10.33 -6.77 1.16
N GLY A 145 -11.01 -5.87 1.83
CA GLY A 145 -11.51 -4.64 1.23
C GLY A 145 -13.01 -4.71 0.92
N ILE A 146 -13.48 -3.70 0.22
CA ILE A 146 -14.87 -3.60 -0.22
C ILE A 146 -15.02 -4.37 -1.52
N LYS A 147 -15.91 -5.38 -1.53
CA LYS A 147 -16.11 -6.28 -2.68
C LYS A 147 -17.57 -6.38 -3.06
N PHE A 148 -17.80 -6.67 -4.34
CA PHE A 148 -19.08 -7.06 -4.85
C PHE A 148 -18.99 -8.51 -5.30
N TYR A 149 -19.77 -9.39 -4.66
CA TYR A 149 -19.97 -10.75 -5.09
C TYR A 149 -21.08 -10.77 -6.12
N ILE A 150 -20.84 -11.47 -7.22
CA ILE A 150 -21.77 -11.60 -8.32
C ILE A 150 -22.05 -13.10 -8.51
N LYS A 151 -23.32 -13.47 -8.46
CA LYS A 151 -23.77 -14.85 -8.62
C LYS A 151 -24.72 -14.94 -9.82
N ASN A 152 -24.39 -15.79 -10.76
CA ASN A 152 -25.30 -16.14 -11.83
C ASN A 152 -26.31 -17.17 -11.30
N ILE A 153 -27.60 -16.80 -11.31
CA ILE A 153 -28.66 -17.64 -10.74
C ILE A 153 -28.89 -18.91 -11.56
N ARG A 154 -28.63 -18.88 -12.86
CA ARG A 154 -28.87 -20.03 -13.77
C ARG A 154 -27.82 -21.13 -13.56
N ASN A 155 -26.55 -20.79 -13.65
CA ASN A 155 -25.46 -21.79 -13.57
C ASN A 155 -24.82 -21.85 -12.17
N LYS A 156 -25.25 -21.02 -11.24
CA LYS A 156 -24.77 -20.91 -9.86
C LYS A 156 -23.29 -20.55 -9.71
N ASN A 157 -22.65 -20.08 -10.76
CA ASN A 157 -21.30 -19.57 -10.68
C ASN A 157 -21.23 -18.30 -9.86
N ILE A 158 -20.19 -18.20 -9.01
CA ILE A 158 -19.96 -17.05 -8.14
C ILE A 158 -18.56 -16.53 -8.40
N TRP A 159 -18.46 -15.21 -8.53
CA TRP A 159 -17.18 -14.48 -8.65
C TRP A 159 -17.26 -13.14 -7.94
N THR A 160 -16.14 -12.44 -7.81
CA THR A 160 -16.10 -11.07 -7.28
C THR A 160 -15.80 -10.07 -8.39
N ASN A 161 -16.01 -8.79 -8.15
CA ASN A 161 -15.56 -7.71 -9.04
C ASN A 161 -14.03 -7.54 -9.05
N THR A 162 -13.32 -8.17 -8.10
CA THR A 162 -11.86 -8.16 -7.92
C THR A 162 -11.25 -9.50 -8.32
N TYR A 163 -9.94 -9.65 -8.27
CA TYR A 163 -9.29 -10.95 -8.48
C TYR A 163 -9.27 -11.73 -7.17
N SER A 164 -9.71 -12.98 -7.21
CA SER A 164 -9.67 -13.90 -6.07
C SER A 164 -9.07 -15.24 -6.51
N LYS A 165 -8.12 -15.77 -5.72
CA LYS A 165 -7.57 -17.11 -5.92
C LYS A 165 -8.52 -18.20 -5.44
N ASN A 166 -9.43 -17.86 -4.53
CA ASN A 166 -10.34 -18.79 -3.87
C ASN A 166 -11.70 -18.96 -4.58
N LEU A 167 -11.97 -18.10 -5.56
CA LEU A 167 -13.17 -18.14 -6.39
C LEU A 167 -12.81 -18.36 -7.86
N ARG A 168 -13.82 -18.20 -8.74
CA ARG A 168 -13.60 -18.33 -10.17
C ARG A 168 -12.49 -17.39 -10.64
N ILE A 169 -11.47 -17.94 -11.30
CA ILE A 169 -10.45 -17.17 -12.00
C ILE A 169 -11.12 -16.50 -13.22
N PRO A 170 -10.94 -15.19 -13.42
CA PRO A 170 -11.55 -14.48 -14.54
C PRO A 170 -10.98 -14.95 -15.90
N ASP A 171 -11.80 -14.95 -16.95
CA ASP A 171 -11.36 -15.21 -18.31
C ASP A 171 -10.45 -14.08 -18.82
N LYS A 172 -10.69 -12.86 -18.34
CA LYS A 172 -9.85 -11.69 -18.53
C LYS A 172 -9.91 -10.78 -17.31
N TYR A 173 -8.74 -10.26 -16.91
CA TYR A 173 -8.62 -9.31 -15.81
C TYR A 173 -7.67 -8.20 -16.20
N ASP A 174 -8.12 -6.96 -16.09
CA ASP A 174 -7.30 -5.76 -16.24
C ASP A 174 -7.53 -4.88 -15.03
N ILE A 175 -6.46 -4.40 -14.40
CA ILE A 175 -6.52 -3.30 -13.44
C ILE A 175 -5.77 -2.10 -14.00
N ILE A 176 -6.38 -0.93 -13.89
CA ILE A 176 -5.86 0.34 -14.41
C ILE A 176 -5.80 1.31 -13.25
N PHE A 177 -4.61 1.75 -12.92
CA PHE A 177 -4.31 2.73 -11.91
C PHE A 177 -4.05 4.09 -12.53
N SER A 178 -4.72 5.12 -12.04
CA SER A 178 -4.46 6.50 -12.36
C SER A 178 -4.48 7.36 -11.09
N PRO A 179 -3.96 8.59 -11.11
CA PRO A 179 -4.04 9.49 -9.96
C PRO A 179 -5.47 9.78 -9.50
N GLU A 180 -6.42 9.78 -10.44
CA GLU A 180 -7.82 10.16 -10.18
C GLU A 180 -8.73 8.97 -9.91
N ALA A 181 -8.37 7.77 -10.39
CA ALA A 181 -9.27 6.61 -10.33
C ALA A 181 -8.52 5.28 -10.39
N ASN A 182 -9.06 4.28 -9.72
CA ASN A 182 -8.77 2.89 -9.97
C ASN A 182 -9.90 2.27 -10.79
N LYS A 183 -9.56 1.50 -11.82
CA LYS A 183 -10.53 0.82 -12.66
C LYS A 183 -10.18 -0.65 -12.79
N ILE A 184 -11.11 -1.52 -12.41
CA ILE A 184 -11.01 -2.96 -12.58
C ILE A 184 -11.94 -3.38 -13.70
N VAL A 185 -11.43 -4.12 -14.66
CA VAL A 185 -12.20 -4.71 -15.77
C VAL A 185 -12.02 -6.20 -15.71
N ARG A 186 -13.12 -6.93 -15.55
CA ARG A 186 -13.13 -8.37 -15.41
C ARG A 186 -14.15 -8.97 -16.39
N ASN A 187 -13.81 -10.07 -17.02
CA ASN A 187 -14.74 -10.85 -17.83
C ASN A 187 -14.88 -12.25 -17.22
N ASP A 188 -16.10 -12.68 -17.06
CA ASP A 188 -16.48 -14.01 -16.63
C ASP A 188 -17.60 -14.51 -17.53
N GLU A 189 -17.30 -15.50 -18.35
CA GLU A 189 -18.21 -15.98 -19.40
C GLU A 189 -18.67 -14.84 -20.33
N ASN A 190 -19.97 -14.60 -20.40
CA ASN A 190 -20.53 -13.51 -21.21
C ASN A 190 -20.68 -12.20 -20.43
N ILE A 191 -20.36 -12.18 -19.14
CA ILE A 191 -20.53 -11.00 -18.32
C ILE A 191 -19.23 -10.23 -18.21
N ARG A 192 -19.28 -8.98 -18.63
CA ARG A 192 -18.22 -8.01 -18.39
C ARG A 192 -18.57 -7.16 -17.18
N THR A 193 -17.67 -7.16 -16.20
CA THR A 193 -17.77 -6.36 -14.99
C THR A 193 -16.75 -5.22 -15.04
N VAL A 194 -17.18 -4.00 -14.82
CA VAL A 194 -16.29 -2.83 -14.69
C VAL A 194 -16.56 -2.16 -13.35
N THR A 195 -15.51 -2.05 -12.53
CA THR A 195 -15.58 -1.31 -11.27
C THR A 195 -14.69 -0.09 -11.38
N LYS A 196 -15.24 1.10 -11.18
CA LYS A 196 -14.50 2.36 -11.07
C LYS A 196 -14.55 2.84 -9.63
N ILE A 197 -13.39 3.19 -9.07
CA ILE A 197 -13.21 3.62 -7.68
C ILE A 197 -12.55 5.00 -7.72
N ILE A 198 -13.18 5.97 -7.08
CA ILE A 198 -12.68 7.35 -6.97
C ILE A 198 -12.86 7.85 -5.55
N VAL A 199 -12.09 8.87 -5.20
CA VAL A 199 -12.31 9.73 -4.03
C VAL A 199 -12.83 11.07 -4.55
N ASP A 200 -13.83 11.62 -3.91
CA ASP A 200 -14.32 12.98 -4.22
C ASP A 200 -13.23 14.01 -3.92
N THR A 201 -13.20 15.11 -4.68
CA THR A 201 -12.15 16.13 -4.53
C THR A 201 -12.29 16.97 -3.28
N ASP A 202 -13.52 17.24 -2.86
CA ASP A 202 -13.84 18.19 -1.79
C ASP A 202 -14.30 17.46 -0.52
N ASP A 203 -15.12 16.42 -0.69
CA ASP A 203 -15.68 15.67 0.42
C ASP A 203 -14.91 14.37 0.71
N PRO A 204 -14.83 13.93 1.98
CA PRO A 204 -14.18 12.66 2.35
C PRO A 204 -15.06 11.47 1.99
N VAL A 205 -15.36 11.30 0.71
CA VAL A 205 -16.28 10.31 0.15
C VAL A 205 -15.58 9.43 -0.89
N GLU A 206 -15.75 8.13 -0.71
CA GLU A 206 -15.35 7.11 -1.68
C GLU A 206 -16.56 6.67 -2.51
N ILE A 207 -16.42 6.65 -3.82
CA ILE A 207 -17.45 6.19 -4.74
C ILE A 207 -16.94 4.98 -5.50
N ARG A 208 -17.66 3.85 -5.40
CA ARG A 208 -17.43 2.63 -6.17
C ARG A 208 -18.58 2.37 -7.11
N ARG A 209 -18.37 2.58 -8.39
CA ARG A 209 -19.36 2.33 -9.44
C ARG A 209 -19.12 0.97 -10.07
N LEU A 210 -20.12 0.10 -9.99
CA LEU A 210 -20.13 -1.21 -10.61
C LEU A 210 -21.02 -1.17 -11.86
N GLU A 211 -20.45 -1.57 -12.99
CA GLU A 211 -21.15 -1.73 -14.28
C GLU A 211 -21.07 -3.18 -14.69
N LEU A 212 -22.22 -3.76 -15.06
CA LEU A 212 -22.33 -5.11 -15.59
C LEU A 212 -22.86 -5.03 -17.03
N LYS A 213 -22.21 -5.74 -17.92
CA LYS A 213 -22.65 -5.84 -19.31
C LYS A 213 -22.70 -7.31 -19.72
N ASN A 214 -23.87 -7.75 -20.15
CA ASN A 214 -24.03 -9.04 -20.81
C ASN A 214 -23.65 -8.89 -22.29
N ASN A 215 -22.59 -9.60 -22.70
CA ASN A 215 -22.14 -9.67 -24.09
C ASN A 215 -22.66 -10.91 -24.82
N GLY A 216 -23.43 -11.77 -24.12
CA GLY A 216 -24.09 -12.94 -24.69
C GLY A 216 -25.41 -12.60 -25.38
N VAL A 217 -25.96 -13.59 -26.05
CA VAL A 217 -27.26 -13.47 -26.75
C VAL A 217 -28.45 -13.82 -25.86
N SER A 218 -28.24 -14.50 -24.73
CA SER A 218 -29.28 -14.91 -23.78
C SER A 218 -29.34 -13.96 -22.59
N GLU A 219 -30.54 -13.79 -22.07
CA GLU A 219 -30.73 -13.06 -20.82
C GLU A 219 -30.09 -13.80 -19.65
N GLU A 220 -29.41 -13.06 -18.76
CA GLU A 220 -28.81 -13.58 -17.56
C GLU A 220 -29.41 -12.90 -16.32
N VAL A 221 -29.64 -13.70 -15.27
CA VAL A 221 -30.12 -13.22 -13.99
C VAL A 221 -28.98 -13.28 -12.99
N LEU A 222 -28.60 -12.11 -12.48
CA LEU A 222 -27.46 -11.96 -11.57
C LEU A 222 -27.93 -11.46 -10.20
N GLU A 223 -27.42 -12.07 -9.17
CA GLU A 223 -27.52 -11.58 -7.78
C GLU A 223 -26.23 -10.88 -7.41
N ILE A 224 -26.32 -9.67 -6.84
CA ILE A 224 -25.16 -8.86 -6.44
C ILE A 224 -25.21 -8.63 -4.95
N THR A 225 -24.13 -8.97 -4.25
CA THR A 225 -23.97 -8.74 -2.80
C THR A 225 -22.72 -7.89 -2.55
N ALA A 226 -22.88 -6.74 -1.91
CA ALA A 226 -21.76 -5.94 -1.45
C ALA A 226 -21.29 -6.43 -0.08
N LEU A 227 -19.98 -6.56 0.10
CA LEU A 227 -19.33 -6.89 1.37
C LEU A 227 -18.42 -5.74 1.79
N LEU A 228 -18.60 -5.31 3.03
CA LEU A 228 -17.76 -4.35 3.72
C LEU A 228 -17.62 -4.77 5.18
N GLU A 229 -16.38 -4.79 5.71
CA GLU A 229 -16.12 -4.93 7.14
C GLU A 229 -15.70 -3.58 7.71
N PRO A 230 -16.61 -2.78 8.28
CA PRO A 230 -16.27 -1.48 8.84
C PRO A 230 -15.46 -1.64 10.13
N VAL A 231 -14.44 -0.81 10.31
CA VAL A 231 -13.58 -0.80 11.51
C VAL A 231 -13.81 0.47 12.32
N LEU A 232 -13.72 1.64 11.69
CA LEU A 232 -13.90 2.97 12.30
C LEU A 232 -13.01 3.21 13.54
N SER A 233 -11.82 2.64 13.53
CA SER A 233 -10.78 2.81 14.56
C SER A 233 -9.41 2.91 13.90
N ASN A 234 -8.37 3.23 14.66
CA ASN A 234 -7.02 3.14 14.10
C ASN A 234 -6.59 1.67 13.96
N ALA A 235 -5.67 1.41 13.03
CA ALA A 235 -5.23 0.05 12.69
C ALA A 235 -4.64 -0.72 13.90
N MET A 236 -3.97 -0.04 14.82
CA MET A 236 -3.41 -0.66 16.03
C MET A 236 -4.49 -1.11 17.01
N GLN A 237 -5.56 -0.33 17.14
CA GLN A 237 -6.70 -0.71 17.97
C GLN A 237 -7.46 -1.90 17.37
N ASP A 238 -7.71 -1.91 16.05
CA ASP A 238 -8.34 -3.06 15.38
C ASP A 238 -7.47 -4.33 15.52
N PHE A 239 -6.16 -4.19 15.44
CA PHE A 239 -5.24 -5.31 15.65
C PHE A 239 -5.25 -5.82 17.08
N ALA A 240 -5.29 -4.94 18.08
CA ALA A 240 -5.24 -5.29 19.50
C ALA A 240 -6.56 -5.89 20.02
N HIS A 241 -7.69 -5.49 19.44
CA HIS A 241 -9.04 -5.88 19.87
C HIS A 241 -9.71 -6.83 18.85
N LYS A 242 -8.95 -7.80 18.34
CA LYS A 242 -9.55 -8.86 17.50
C LYS A 242 -10.67 -9.57 18.27
N ALA A 243 -11.89 -9.26 17.91
CA ALA A 243 -13.06 -10.06 18.28
C ALA A 243 -13.11 -11.34 17.45
#